data_c69ae93c60820daf059ac49fef898e7b
#
_entry.id   c69ae93c60820daf059ac49fef898e7b
#
_cell.length_a   1.000
_cell.length_b   1.000
_cell.length_c   1.000
_cell.angle_alpha   90.00
_cell.angle_beta   90.00
_cell.angle_gamma   90.00
#
_symmetry.space_group_name_H-M   'P 1'
#
loop_
_entity.id
_entity.type
_entity.pdbx_description
1 polymer ?
#
loop_
_entity_poly.entity_id
_entity_poly.type
_entity_poly.pdbx_seq_one_letter_code
_entity_poly.pdbx_strand_id
1 'polypeptide(L)'
;MSNTENSFVGLNNESEEPHIVIGYDRVVTVPDQLKRLAVQYDHDIETVTFDCPRYWGKHDMSQMSVYVNYLRSDTYQAAYKVPTVTVDATDDKIMHFTWTIDKNVTLVTGKIVFLVCVKNIDKDGKEINHWNSELCKDCYISEGLEPIAK
;
A
#
# COMPACT_ATOMS: atom_id res chain seq x y z
N MET A 1 -4.29 -11.00 35.01
CA MET A 1 -4.07 -10.77 33.65
C MET A 1 -3.14 -11.80 33.04
N SER A 2 -3.57 -12.40 32.07
CA SER A 2 -2.86 -13.53 31.56
C SER A 2 -1.78 -13.10 30.59
N ASN A 3 -0.64 -12.88 31.11
CA ASN A 3 0.48 -12.47 30.28
C ASN A 3 0.97 -13.57 29.38
N THR A 4 0.71 -14.80 29.77
CA THR A 4 1.08 -15.91 28.89
C THR A 4 0.45 -15.78 27.54
N GLU A 5 -0.73 -15.23 27.52
CA GLU A 5 -1.45 -15.10 26.27
C GLU A 5 -1.04 -13.88 25.51
N ASN A 6 -0.21 -13.05 26.08
CA ASN A 6 0.12 -11.80 25.46
C ASN A 6 0.82 -11.98 24.11
N SER A 7 1.63 -13.02 23.99
CA SER A 7 2.29 -13.23 22.71
C SER A 7 1.29 -13.53 21.62
N PHE A 8 0.26 -14.31 21.94
CA PHE A 8 -0.75 -14.60 20.94
C PHE A 8 -1.71 -13.44 20.78
N VAL A 9 -2.01 -12.75 21.85
CA VAL A 9 -2.86 -11.58 21.79
C VAL A 9 -2.23 -10.54 20.87
N GLY A 10 -0.93 -10.31 21.01
CA GLY A 10 -0.24 -9.36 20.18
C GLY A 10 -0.31 -9.73 18.72
N LEU A 11 -0.20 -11.01 18.41
CA LEU A 11 -0.26 -11.47 17.03
C LEU A 11 -1.64 -11.31 16.43
N ASN A 12 -2.67 -11.33 17.27
CA ASN A 12 -4.04 -11.29 16.80
C ASN A 12 -4.69 -9.93 16.95
N ASN A 13 -3.96 -8.96 17.43
CA ASN A 13 -4.51 -7.65 17.66
C ASN A 13 -4.43 -6.83 16.40
N GLU A 14 -5.49 -6.86 15.61
CA GLU A 14 -5.50 -6.19 14.33
C GLU A 14 -5.52 -4.68 14.45
N SER A 15 -5.94 -4.14 15.61
CA SER A 15 -5.92 -2.70 15.80
C SER A 15 -4.48 -2.16 15.84
N GLU A 16 -3.51 -3.04 16.05
CA GLU A 16 -2.09 -2.65 16.09
C GLU A 16 -1.36 -3.00 14.82
N GLU A 17 -2.09 -3.39 13.79
CA GLU A 17 -1.48 -3.69 12.52
C GLU A 17 -0.77 -2.46 11.98
N PRO A 18 0.48 -2.57 11.52
CA PRO A 18 1.19 -1.40 11.04
C PRO A 18 0.65 -0.89 9.72
N HIS A 19 0.68 0.41 9.55
CA HIS A 19 0.27 1.06 8.31
C HIS A 19 1.45 1.79 7.71
N ILE A 20 1.46 1.92 6.40
CA ILE A 20 2.35 2.84 5.71
C ILE A 20 1.69 4.21 5.79
N VAL A 21 2.44 5.21 6.22
CA VAL A 21 1.90 6.55 6.45
C VAL A 21 2.45 7.52 5.43
N ILE A 22 1.57 8.26 4.77
CA ILE A 22 1.95 9.34 3.88
C ILE A 22 1.58 10.66 4.56
N GLY A 23 2.57 11.51 4.74
CA GLY A 23 2.37 12.80 5.41
C GLY A 23 2.00 13.92 4.45
N TYR A 24 1.75 15.10 5.03
CA TYR A 24 1.47 16.29 4.22
C TYR A 24 2.70 16.77 3.44
N ASP A 25 3.87 16.26 3.76
CA ASP A 25 5.08 16.48 2.97
C ASP A 25 5.19 15.48 1.82
N ARG A 26 4.21 14.60 1.67
CA ARG A 26 4.13 13.54 0.67
C ARG A 26 5.11 12.39 0.91
N VAL A 27 5.89 12.45 1.99
CA VAL A 27 6.86 11.40 2.30
C VAL A 27 6.13 10.14 2.73
N VAL A 28 6.58 9.00 2.23
CA VAL A 28 6.02 7.69 2.54
C VAL A 28 6.90 7.04 3.59
N THR A 29 6.33 6.81 4.77
CA THR A 29 7.06 6.17 5.87
C THR A 29 6.57 4.74 6.03
N VAL A 30 7.51 3.79 5.93
CA VAL A 30 7.21 2.36 5.99
C VAL A 30 7.71 1.82 7.32
N PRO A 31 6.83 1.23 8.15
CA PRO A 31 7.31 0.55 9.36
C PRO A 31 8.17 -0.65 8.99
N ASP A 32 9.08 -1.01 9.88
CA ASP A 32 10.04 -2.08 9.58
C ASP A 32 9.35 -3.39 9.21
N GLN A 33 8.20 -3.68 9.82
CA GLN A 33 7.46 -4.90 9.56
C GLN A 33 6.95 -5.00 8.12
N LEU A 34 6.84 -3.87 7.42
CA LEU A 34 6.29 -3.83 6.07
C LEU A 34 7.33 -3.61 5.00
N LYS A 35 8.61 -3.50 5.36
CA LYS A 35 9.64 -3.32 4.35
C LYS A 35 9.74 -4.54 3.44
N ARG A 36 9.61 -5.74 3.99
CA ARG A 36 9.38 -6.90 3.15
C ARG A 36 7.87 -6.96 2.88
N LEU A 37 7.47 -6.63 1.66
CA LEU A 37 6.05 -6.65 1.31
C LEU A 37 5.51 -8.06 1.24
N ALA A 38 6.29 -9.00 0.74
CA ALA A 38 5.87 -10.38 0.56
C ALA A 38 7.08 -11.22 0.22
N VAL A 39 6.86 -12.52 0.10
CA VAL A 39 7.84 -13.48 -0.38
C VAL A 39 7.51 -13.78 -1.84
N GLN A 40 8.53 -13.99 -2.65
CA GLN A 40 8.36 -14.31 -4.07
C GLN A 40 7.35 -15.43 -4.25
N TYR A 41 6.44 -15.25 -5.20
CA TYR A 41 5.34 -16.14 -5.57
C TYR A 41 4.12 -16.07 -4.65
N ASP A 42 4.17 -15.32 -3.55
CA ASP A 42 2.94 -15.03 -2.82
C ASP A 42 1.98 -14.27 -3.74
N HIS A 43 0.69 -14.52 -3.61
CA HIS A 43 -0.26 -13.66 -4.29
C HIS A 43 -1.58 -13.60 -3.53
N ASP A 44 -2.10 -12.38 -3.44
CA ASP A 44 -3.44 -12.10 -2.93
C ASP A 44 -3.64 -12.54 -1.48
N ILE A 45 -2.58 -12.60 -0.71
CA ILE A 45 -2.64 -12.95 0.71
C ILE A 45 -2.09 -11.83 1.59
N GLU A 46 -1.06 -11.13 1.14
CA GLU A 46 -0.51 -9.99 1.89
C GLU A 46 -1.22 -8.72 1.48
N THR A 47 -1.62 -7.93 2.47
CA THR A 47 -2.24 -6.64 2.24
C THR A 47 -1.52 -5.59 3.05
N VAL A 48 -1.45 -4.38 2.50
CA VAL A 48 -0.79 -3.25 3.13
C VAL A 48 -1.77 -2.11 3.20
N THR A 49 -1.99 -1.58 4.39
CA THR A 49 -2.91 -0.46 4.58
C THR A 49 -2.13 0.85 4.69
N PHE A 50 -2.66 1.86 4.02
CA PHE A 50 -2.08 3.20 4.00
C PHE A 50 -2.93 4.18 4.77
N ASP A 51 -2.26 5.09 5.49
CA ASP A 51 -2.87 6.31 6.00
C ASP A 51 -2.39 7.45 5.12
N CYS A 52 -3.31 8.22 4.59
CA CYS A 52 -3.01 9.26 3.61
C CYS A 52 -3.85 10.48 3.92
N PRO A 53 -3.35 11.71 3.66
CA PRO A 53 -4.20 12.90 3.82
C PRO A 53 -5.45 12.78 2.95
N ARG A 54 -6.59 13.06 3.54
CA ARG A 54 -7.85 13.06 2.78
C ARG A 54 -7.98 14.32 1.94
N TYR A 55 -7.56 15.45 2.48
CA TYR A 55 -7.69 16.73 1.80
C TYR A 55 -6.34 17.24 1.34
N TRP A 56 -6.30 17.76 0.14
CA TRP A 56 -5.14 18.48 -0.37
C TRP A 56 -5.64 19.84 -0.83
N GLY A 57 -5.38 20.85 0.00
CA GLY A 57 -6.06 22.11 -0.19
C GLY A 57 -7.56 21.91 -0.07
N LYS A 58 -8.30 22.33 -1.08
CA LYS A 58 -9.76 22.17 -1.11
C LYS A 58 -10.20 20.85 -1.76
N HIS A 59 -9.27 20.03 -2.21
CA HIS A 59 -9.60 18.78 -2.90
C HIS A 59 -9.80 17.66 -1.90
N ASP A 60 -10.91 16.96 -2.03
CA ASP A 60 -11.21 15.77 -1.21
C ASP A 60 -10.74 14.54 -1.97
N MET A 61 -9.57 14.03 -1.59
CA MET A 61 -8.97 12.92 -2.31
C MET A 61 -9.70 11.60 -2.05
N SER A 62 -10.54 11.53 -1.02
CA SER A 62 -11.32 10.32 -0.77
C SER A 62 -12.39 10.09 -1.82
N GLN A 63 -12.69 11.10 -2.63
CA GLN A 63 -13.67 11.00 -3.72
C GLN A 63 -13.01 10.73 -5.06
N MET A 64 -11.71 10.50 -5.08
CA MET A 64 -10.94 10.32 -6.31
C MET A 64 -10.48 8.88 -6.45
N SER A 65 -9.93 8.55 -7.61
CA SER A 65 -9.36 7.22 -7.87
C SER A 65 -7.95 7.16 -7.34
N VAL A 66 -7.64 6.10 -6.59
CA VAL A 66 -6.34 5.93 -5.95
C VAL A 66 -5.64 4.72 -6.57
N TYR A 67 -4.36 4.89 -6.87
CA TYR A 67 -3.54 3.85 -7.48
C TYR A 67 -2.23 3.73 -6.73
N VAL A 68 -1.69 2.53 -6.67
CA VAL A 68 -0.30 2.30 -6.27
C VAL A 68 0.46 1.99 -7.55
N ASN A 69 1.31 2.92 -7.96
CA ASN A 69 2.15 2.73 -9.14
C ASN A 69 3.47 2.16 -8.67
N TYR A 70 3.90 1.04 -9.23
CA TYR A 70 5.11 0.38 -8.75
C TYR A 70 6.04 -0.04 -9.88
N LEU A 71 7.30 -0.18 -9.51
CA LEU A 71 8.39 -0.59 -10.39
C LEU A 71 9.09 -1.78 -9.73
N ARG A 72 9.13 -2.91 -10.44
CA ARG A 72 9.85 -4.11 -9.99
C ARG A 72 11.34 -3.98 -10.28
N SER A 73 12.11 -4.85 -9.66
CA SER A 73 13.56 -4.88 -9.85
C SER A 73 13.97 -5.20 -11.28
N ASP A 74 13.09 -5.85 -12.06
CA ASP A 74 13.33 -6.16 -13.48
C ASP A 74 12.80 -5.07 -14.41
N THR A 75 12.49 -3.90 -13.88
CA THR A 75 12.01 -2.70 -14.58
C THR A 75 10.56 -2.77 -15.07
N TYR A 76 9.83 -3.82 -14.73
CA TYR A 76 8.40 -3.89 -15.06
C TYR A 76 7.64 -2.86 -14.22
N GLN A 77 6.77 -2.09 -14.86
CA GLN A 77 5.96 -1.07 -14.20
C GLN A 77 4.49 -1.40 -14.34
N ALA A 78 3.73 -1.14 -13.28
CA ALA A 78 2.30 -1.34 -13.31
C ALA A 78 1.62 -0.44 -12.29
N ALA A 79 0.31 -0.33 -12.40
CA ALA A 79 -0.52 0.41 -11.47
C ALA A 79 -1.56 -0.53 -10.89
N TYR A 80 -1.65 -0.54 -9.55
CA TYR A 80 -2.70 -1.25 -8.86
C TYR A 80 -3.80 -0.26 -8.52
N LYS A 81 -5.00 -0.48 -9.02
CA LYS A 81 -6.12 0.39 -8.69
C LYS A 81 -6.75 -0.05 -7.38
N VAL A 82 -6.78 0.87 -6.43
CA VAL A 82 -7.36 0.60 -5.11
C VAL A 82 -8.88 0.52 -5.26
N PRO A 83 -9.52 -0.58 -4.82
CA PRO A 83 -10.95 -0.71 -5.02
C PRO A 83 -11.79 0.14 -4.08
N THR A 84 -11.31 0.43 -2.87
CA THR A 84 -12.11 1.12 -1.87
C THR A 84 -11.24 2.05 -1.04
N VAL A 85 -11.72 3.27 -0.82
CA VAL A 85 -11.10 4.24 0.07
C VAL A 85 -12.08 4.52 1.19
N THR A 86 -11.60 4.53 2.44
CA THR A 86 -12.43 4.83 3.59
C THR A 86 -11.86 6.03 4.33
N VAL A 87 -12.74 6.77 5.00
CA VAL A 87 -12.35 7.90 5.84
C VAL A 87 -12.18 7.38 7.26
N ASP A 88 -11.12 7.84 7.95
CA ASP A 88 -10.87 7.39 9.31
C ASP A 88 -12.05 7.70 10.22
N ALA A 89 -12.37 6.76 11.13
CA ALA A 89 -13.56 6.88 11.97
C ALA A 89 -13.45 8.01 13.00
N THR A 90 -12.24 8.40 13.38
CA THR A 90 -12.04 9.39 14.42
C THR A 90 -11.40 10.68 13.92
N ASP A 91 -10.72 10.65 12.78
CA ASP A 91 -10.08 11.82 12.20
C ASP A 91 -10.45 11.92 10.73
N ASP A 92 -11.42 12.76 10.43
CA ASP A 92 -11.94 12.86 9.05
C ASP A 92 -10.98 13.52 8.07
N LYS A 93 -9.79 13.91 8.52
CA LYS A 93 -8.75 14.43 7.62
C LYS A 93 -7.83 13.35 7.08
N ILE A 94 -8.05 12.11 7.50
CA ILE A 94 -7.23 10.97 7.10
C ILE A 94 -8.09 9.99 6.33
N MET A 95 -7.56 9.46 5.25
CA MET A 95 -8.20 8.36 4.51
C MET A 95 -7.29 7.14 4.54
N HIS A 96 -7.92 5.98 4.41
CA HIS A 96 -7.25 4.69 4.40
C HIS A 96 -7.59 3.93 3.14
N PHE A 97 -6.64 3.15 2.68
CA PHE A 97 -6.88 2.21 1.58
C PHE A 97 -5.87 1.08 1.68
N THR A 98 -6.16 0.00 0.98
CA THR A 98 -5.36 -1.22 1.09
C THR A 98 -4.84 -1.63 -0.29
N TRP A 99 -3.57 -1.98 -0.33
CA TRP A 99 -2.91 -2.56 -1.49
C TRP A 99 -2.81 -4.06 -1.27
N THR A 100 -3.50 -4.81 -2.09
CA THR A 100 -3.38 -6.27 -2.07
C THR A 100 -2.22 -6.63 -2.98
N ILE A 101 -1.24 -7.33 -2.43
CA ILE A 101 -0.02 -7.66 -3.15
C ILE A 101 -0.30 -8.86 -4.05
N ASP A 102 -0.40 -8.62 -5.35
CA ASP A 102 -0.74 -9.66 -6.30
C ASP A 102 0.51 -10.30 -6.88
N LYS A 103 0.32 -11.32 -7.72
CA LYS A 103 1.46 -12.08 -8.25
C LYS A 103 2.33 -11.28 -9.19
N ASN A 104 1.84 -10.20 -9.78
CA ASN A 104 2.69 -9.35 -10.60
C ASN A 104 3.75 -8.66 -9.75
N VAL A 105 3.40 -8.26 -8.51
CA VAL A 105 4.36 -7.63 -7.60
C VAL A 105 5.43 -8.63 -7.17
N THR A 106 5.04 -9.88 -6.91
CA THR A 106 5.90 -10.86 -6.27
C THR A 106 6.64 -11.77 -7.24
N LEU A 107 6.44 -11.59 -8.54
CA LEU A 107 7.02 -12.49 -9.53
C LEU A 107 8.55 -12.49 -9.48
N VAL A 108 9.16 -11.37 -9.16
CA VAL A 108 10.61 -11.19 -9.15
C VAL A 108 11.04 -10.65 -7.80
N THR A 109 12.15 -11.19 -7.28
CA THR A 109 12.71 -10.71 -6.01
C THR A 109 13.37 -9.36 -6.19
N GLY A 110 13.58 -8.67 -5.08
CA GLY A 110 14.32 -7.43 -5.07
C GLY A 110 13.47 -6.25 -4.70
N LYS A 111 14.02 -5.08 -4.93
CA LYS A 111 13.39 -3.83 -4.50
C LYS A 111 12.12 -3.55 -5.28
N ILE A 112 11.11 -3.10 -4.56
CA ILE A 112 9.89 -2.54 -5.16
C ILE A 112 9.90 -1.05 -4.85
N VAL A 113 9.92 -0.23 -5.90
CA VAL A 113 9.78 1.21 -5.78
C VAL A 113 8.33 1.55 -6.11
N PHE A 114 7.68 2.35 -5.27
CA PHE A 114 6.29 2.70 -5.54
C PHE A 114 5.98 4.13 -5.10
N LEU A 115 4.87 4.63 -5.60
CA LEU A 115 4.25 5.84 -5.08
C LEU A 115 2.74 5.65 -5.09
N VAL A 116 2.05 6.49 -4.36
CA VAL A 116 0.59 6.54 -4.39
C VAL A 116 0.19 7.69 -5.31
N CYS A 117 -0.68 7.37 -6.24
CA CYS A 117 -1.18 8.32 -7.24
C CYS A 117 -2.69 8.48 -7.05
N VAL A 118 -3.15 9.73 -6.95
CA VAL A 118 -4.57 10.03 -6.79
C VAL A 118 -4.99 10.87 -7.98
N LYS A 119 -6.06 10.45 -8.66
CA LYS A 119 -6.54 11.12 -9.87
C LYS A 119 -8.01 11.44 -9.76
N ASN A 120 -8.38 12.64 -10.15
CA ASN A 120 -9.76 13.00 -10.34
C ASN A 120 -10.07 12.84 -11.82
N ILE A 121 -10.94 11.89 -12.14
CA ILE A 121 -11.28 11.55 -13.53
C ILE A 121 -12.75 11.87 -13.72
N ASP A 122 -13.06 12.64 -14.78
CA ASP A 122 -14.45 13.03 -15.04
C ASP A 122 -15.23 11.88 -15.69
N LYS A 123 -16.50 12.13 -15.95
CA LYS A 123 -17.41 11.10 -16.50
C LYS A 123 -17.00 10.66 -17.89
N ASP A 124 -16.21 11.47 -18.59
CA ASP A 124 -15.75 11.13 -19.94
C ASP A 124 -14.41 10.43 -19.91
N GLY A 125 -13.90 10.11 -18.71
CA GLY A 125 -12.61 9.45 -18.57
C GLY A 125 -11.42 10.37 -18.63
N LYS A 126 -11.65 11.68 -18.63
CA LYS A 126 -10.57 12.66 -18.72
C LYS A 126 -10.04 12.96 -17.33
N GLU A 127 -8.71 12.97 -17.22
CA GLU A 127 -8.04 13.30 -15.97
C GLU A 127 -8.09 14.81 -15.75
N ILE A 128 -8.66 15.21 -14.61
CA ILE A 128 -8.79 16.63 -14.25
C ILE A 128 -7.69 17.04 -13.28
N ASN A 129 -7.42 16.20 -12.29
CA ASN A 129 -6.41 16.47 -11.27
C ASN A 129 -5.56 15.23 -11.07
N HIS A 130 -4.32 15.44 -10.66
CA HIS A 130 -3.35 14.37 -10.47
C HIS A 130 -2.45 14.74 -9.28
N TRP A 131 -2.38 13.84 -8.29
CA TRP A 131 -1.54 14.03 -7.12
C TRP A 131 -0.69 12.77 -6.93
N ASN A 132 0.59 12.94 -6.65
CA ASN A 132 1.49 11.83 -6.35
C ASN A 132 2.13 12.02 -4.99
N SER A 133 2.29 10.93 -4.24
CA SER A 133 3.21 10.93 -3.11
C SER A 133 4.65 10.97 -3.64
N GLU A 134 5.61 11.14 -2.73
CA GLU A 134 7.01 10.91 -3.07
C GLU A 134 7.22 9.42 -3.35
N LEU A 135 8.29 9.11 -4.05
CA LEU A 135 8.65 7.70 -4.27
C LEU A 135 9.08 7.05 -2.96
N CYS A 136 8.65 5.81 -2.78
CA CYS A 136 9.11 4.97 -1.68
C CYS A 136 10.04 3.91 -2.22
N LYS A 137 11.25 3.82 -1.67
CA LYS A 137 12.28 2.88 -2.13
C LYS A 137 12.68 1.91 -1.03
N ASP A 138 11.86 1.78 0.01
CA ASP A 138 12.23 1.03 1.22
C ASP A 138 11.69 -0.40 1.24
N CYS A 139 10.91 -0.80 0.24
CA CYS A 139 10.25 -2.10 0.25
C CYS A 139 10.91 -3.08 -0.71
N TYR A 140 10.69 -4.37 -0.44
CA TYR A 140 11.28 -5.42 -1.27
C TYR A 140 10.46 -6.70 -1.19
N ILE A 141 10.74 -7.60 -2.14
CA ILE A 141 10.20 -8.95 -2.18
C ILE A 141 11.36 -9.88 -1.88
N SER A 142 11.21 -10.73 -0.85
CA SER A 142 12.27 -11.68 -0.51
C SER A 142 12.17 -12.92 -1.39
N GLU A 143 13.27 -13.65 -1.42
CA GLU A 143 13.39 -14.82 -2.28
C GLU A 143 12.44 -15.93 -1.83
N GLY A 144 11.72 -16.51 -2.79
CA GLY A 144 10.89 -17.68 -2.57
C GLY A 144 11.48 -18.88 -3.25
N LEU A 145 10.86 -20.01 -3.02
CA LEU A 145 11.28 -21.27 -3.62
C LEU A 145 10.07 -21.96 -4.20
N GLU A 146 10.07 -22.15 -5.51
CA GLU A 146 8.97 -22.79 -6.21
C GLU A 146 9.54 -23.92 -7.05
N PRO A 147 9.48 -25.16 -6.57
CA PRO A 147 10.02 -26.27 -7.33
C PRO A 147 9.31 -26.43 -8.66
N ILE A 148 10.10 -26.75 -9.67
CA ILE A 148 9.54 -26.98 -10.99
C ILE A 148 8.84 -28.33 -10.98
N ALA A 149 7.62 -28.37 -11.48
CA ALA A 149 6.86 -29.60 -11.59
C ALA A 149 7.56 -30.54 -12.57
N LYS A 150 7.60 -31.83 -12.21
CA LYS A 150 8.24 -32.84 -13.04
C LYS A 150 7.23 -33.68 -13.78
#